data_7cfccbb67a55ffacb8e48e00ed9bf185
#
_entry.id   7cfccbb67a55ffacb8e48e00ed9bf185
#
_cell.length_a   1.000
_cell.length_b   1.000
_cell.length_c   1.000
_cell.angle_alpha   90.00
_cell.angle_beta   90.00
_cell.angle_gamma   90.00
#
_symmetry.space_group_name_H-M   'P 1'
#
loop_
_entity.id
_entity.type
_entity.pdbx_description
1 polymer ?
#
loop_
_entity_poly.entity_id
_entity_poly.type
_entity_poly.pdbx_seq_one_letter_code
_entity_poly.pdbx_strand_id
1 'polypeptide(L)'
;MAENRMITEKEIMAAKKVSKNNLATDKRIKALIFDLDGTLLDTLKDIQAAVNYALRANDLPERSREEVRSFVGNGARLLLERAAAPVVAKKTIDQIEQDFKPYYDAHCQDETYPYAGIPELLQQLRSRGLRLGVVSNKPDSAVQKLVEQYFPETFFSITGEREGKAKKPAPDLLYEALANLRVEKEEALYIGDSEVDIQAAVNAGIACISVAWGFKEKSFLQEQGARVIVSAPAEILAYL
;
A
#
# COMPACT_ATOMS: atom_id res chain seq x y z
N MET A 1 9.62 -26.41 4.30
CA MET A 1 10.44 -26.08 3.10
C MET A 1 9.46 -25.70 2.01
N ALA A 2 9.30 -24.39 1.74
CA ALA A 2 8.46 -23.92 0.64
C ALA A 2 9.31 -23.99 -0.64
N GLU A 3 8.89 -24.83 -1.59
CA GLU A 3 9.51 -24.92 -2.90
C GLU A 3 9.35 -23.60 -3.63
N ASN A 4 10.46 -22.99 -3.96
CA ASN A 4 10.56 -21.79 -4.80
C ASN A 4 10.26 -22.21 -6.26
N ARG A 5 8.97 -22.22 -6.62
CA ARG A 5 8.53 -22.59 -7.97
C ARG A 5 8.91 -21.48 -8.94
N MET A 6 9.95 -21.71 -9.75
CA MET A 6 10.30 -20.83 -10.88
C MET A 6 9.12 -20.79 -11.87
N ILE A 7 8.61 -19.60 -12.11
CA ILE A 7 7.53 -19.34 -13.08
C ILE A 7 8.09 -19.62 -14.49
N THR A 8 7.43 -20.47 -15.24
CA THR A 8 7.88 -20.86 -16.59
C THR A 8 7.60 -19.75 -17.61
N GLU A 9 8.42 -19.67 -18.68
CA GLU A 9 8.20 -18.73 -19.80
C GLU A 9 6.80 -18.84 -20.41
N LYS A 10 6.19 -20.01 -20.36
CA LYS A 10 4.82 -20.26 -20.84
C LYS A 10 3.76 -19.60 -19.97
N GLU A 11 3.97 -19.59 -18.64
CA GLU A 11 3.10 -18.89 -17.68
C GLU A 11 3.23 -17.37 -17.82
N ILE A 12 4.46 -16.88 -18.07
CA ILE A 12 4.73 -15.46 -18.37
C ILE A 12 4.07 -15.06 -19.70
N MET A 13 4.13 -15.90 -20.74
CA MET A 13 3.46 -15.62 -22.01
C MET A 13 1.93 -15.70 -21.93
N ALA A 14 1.38 -16.61 -21.14
CA ALA A 14 -0.05 -16.69 -20.91
C ALA A 14 -0.57 -15.46 -20.14
N ALA A 15 0.15 -15.01 -19.10
CA ALA A 15 -0.13 -13.78 -18.39
C ALA A 15 -0.07 -12.54 -19.32
N LYS A 16 0.91 -12.45 -20.20
CA LYS A 16 1.04 -11.36 -21.22
C LYS A 16 -0.17 -11.30 -22.17
N LYS A 17 -0.75 -12.44 -22.54
CA LYS A 17 -1.91 -12.49 -23.46
C LYS A 17 -3.22 -12.08 -22.80
N VAL A 18 -3.39 -12.38 -21.50
CA VAL A 18 -4.54 -11.95 -20.69
C VAL A 18 -4.41 -10.47 -20.31
N SER A 19 -3.18 -10.01 -20.06
CA SER A 19 -2.80 -8.66 -19.63
C SER A 19 -3.19 -7.57 -20.63
N LYS A 20 -2.90 -7.74 -21.92
CA LYS A 20 -3.17 -6.72 -22.95
C LYS A 20 -4.66 -6.37 -23.10
N ASN A 21 -5.57 -7.28 -22.72
CA ASN A 21 -7.01 -7.04 -22.80
C ASN A 21 -7.62 -6.42 -21.52
N ASN A 22 -6.90 -6.45 -20.38
CA ASN A 22 -7.43 -6.02 -19.09
C ASN A 22 -6.85 -4.68 -18.58
N LEU A 23 -5.68 -4.28 -19.09
CA LEU A 23 -5.11 -2.95 -18.83
C LEU A 23 -5.27 -2.13 -20.11
N ALA A 24 -6.25 -1.25 -20.16
CA ALA A 24 -6.52 -0.39 -21.33
C ALA A 24 -5.47 0.73 -21.47
N THR A 25 -4.18 0.36 -21.60
CA THR A 25 -3.13 1.33 -21.90
C THR A 25 -2.47 0.96 -23.22
N ASP A 26 -2.69 1.79 -24.25
CA ASP A 26 -1.97 1.70 -25.54
C ASP A 26 -0.55 2.31 -25.44
N LYS A 27 -0.21 2.93 -24.31
CA LYS A 27 1.08 3.59 -24.08
C LYS A 27 2.03 2.69 -23.29
N ARG A 28 3.32 2.82 -23.59
CA ARG A 28 4.39 2.13 -22.84
C ARG A 28 4.42 2.66 -21.40
N ILE A 29 4.40 1.77 -20.42
CA ILE A 29 4.54 2.12 -19.01
C ILE A 29 5.93 2.71 -18.75
N LYS A 30 5.96 3.85 -18.05
CA LYS A 30 7.17 4.59 -17.65
C LYS A 30 7.33 4.71 -16.14
N ALA A 31 6.25 4.50 -15.38
CA ALA A 31 6.26 4.61 -13.92
C ALA A 31 5.40 3.55 -13.24
N LEU A 32 5.81 3.16 -12.03
CA LEU A 32 4.99 2.41 -11.10
C LEU A 32 4.87 3.20 -9.79
N ILE A 33 3.64 3.30 -9.29
CA ILE A 33 3.32 3.92 -8.02
C ILE A 33 2.80 2.82 -7.10
N PHE A 34 3.35 2.70 -5.91
CA PHE A 34 3.02 1.65 -4.94
C PHE A 34 2.33 2.24 -3.70
N ASP A 35 1.37 1.53 -3.15
CA ASP A 35 1.04 1.69 -1.74
C ASP A 35 2.19 1.14 -0.88
N LEU A 36 2.19 1.48 0.41
CA LEU A 36 3.23 1.07 1.35
C LEU A 36 2.79 -0.12 2.20
N ASP A 37 1.79 0.12 3.08
CA ASP A 37 1.34 -0.85 4.09
C ASP A 37 0.57 -2.01 3.43
N GLY A 38 1.05 -3.23 3.54
CA GLY A 38 0.44 -4.39 2.89
C GLY A 38 0.86 -4.59 1.42
N THR A 39 1.61 -3.65 0.84
CA THR A 39 2.06 -3.73 -0.55
C THR A 39 3.57 -3.87 -0.65
N LEU A 40 4.33 -2.89 -0.17
CA LEU A 40 5.80 -2.91 -0.10
C LEU A 40 6.29 -3.52 1.21
N LEU A 41 5.66 -3.18 2.32
CA LEU A 41 6.04 -3.54 3.68
C LEU A 41 4.91 -4.27 4.42
N ASP A 42 5.26 -5.34 5.16
CA ASP A 42 4.40 -5.88 6.22
C ASP A 42 4.62 -5.05 7.49
N THR A 43 3.72 -4.12 7.74
CA THR A 43 3.75 -3.19 8.86
C THR A 43 2.76 -3.56 9.96
N LEU A 44 2.04 -4.68 9.80
CA LEU A 44 0.87 -5.00 10.63
C LEU A 44 1.19 -5.17 12.11
N LYS A 45 2.36 -5.73 12.44
CA LYS A 45 2.77 -5.96 13.83
C LYS A 45 2.99 -4.64 14.57
N ASP A 46 3.69 -3.71 13.95
CA ASP A 46 3.99 -2.40 14.55
C ASP A 46 2.72 -1.54 14.66
N ILE A 47 1.84 -1.61 13.65
CA ILE A 47 0.53 -0.95 13.71
C ILE A 47 -0.29 -1.54 14.87
N GLN A 48 -0.36 -2.86 15.03
CA GLN A 48 -1.08 -3.51 16.12
C GLN A 48 -0.50 -3.13 17.49
N ALA A 49 0.81 -3.13 17.64
CA ALA A 49 1.47 -2.75 18.88
C ALA A 49 1.10 -1.31 19.29
N ALA A 50 1.13 -0.37 18.34
CA ALA A 50 0.78 1.03 18.59
C ALA A 50 -0.71 1.22 18.88
N VAL A 51 -1.59 0.54 18.16
CA VAL A 51 -3.04 0.54 18.45
C VAL A 51 -3.29 0.05 19.87
N ASN A 52 -2.71 -1.09 20.24
CA ASN A 52 -2.93 -1.68 21.56
C ASN A 52 -2.27 -0.86 22.68
N TYR A 53 -1.13 -0.23 22.42
CA TYR A 53 -0.56 0.74 23.36
C TYR A 53 -1.55 1.89 23.65
N ALA A 54 -2.08 2.52 22.62
CA ALA A 54 -3.00 3.64 22.76
C ALA A 54 -4.35 3.23 23.39
N LEU A 55 -4.87 2.05 23.07
CA LEU A 55 -6.08 1.51 23.70
C LEU A 55 -5.87 1.28 25.19
N ARG A 56 -4.76 0.64 25.61
CA ARG A 56 -4.43 0.41 27.02
C ARG A 56 -4.30 1.72 27.80
N ALA A 57 -3.66 2.74 27.21
CA ALA A 57 -3.51 4.06 27.84
C ALA A 57 -4.85 4.76 28.08
N ASN A 58 -5.93 4.31 27.43
CA ASN A 58 -7.28 4.85 27.55
C ASN A 58 -8.29 3.84 28.16
N ASP A 59 -7.80 2.83 28.90
CA ASP A 59 -8.60 1.79 29.56
C ASP A 59 -9.54 1.03 28.60
N LEU A 60 -9.13 0.85 27.34
CA LEU A 60 -9.88 0.11 26.33
C LEU A 60 -9.26 -1.27 26.06
N PRO A 61 -10.08 -2.26 25.64
CA PRO A 61 -9.61 -3.60 25.36
C PRO A 61 -8.70 -3.61 24.12
N GLU A 62 -7.66 -4.44 24.17
CA GLU A 62 -6.76 -4.67 23.04
C GLU A 62 -7.46 -5.36 21.87
N ARG A 63 -6.90 -5.20 20.67
CA ARG A 63 -7.36 -5.84 19.44
C ARG A 63 -6.40 -6.92 18.98
N SER A 64 -6.98 -8.00 18.49
CA SER A 64 -6.21 -9.05 17.81
C SER A 64 -5.58 -8.54 16.52
N ARG A 65 -4.61 -9.29 16.00
CA ARG A 65 -3.96 -8.97 14.73
C ARG A 65 -4.94 -8.96 13.55
N GLU A 66 -5.88 -9.88 13.55
CA GLU A 66 -6.92 -10.03 12.53
C GLU A 66 -7.89 -8.85 12.55
N GLU A 67 -8.29 -8.38 13.73
CA GLU A 67 -9.11 -7.20 13.86
C GLU A 67 -8.37 -5.96 13.31
N VAL A 68 -7.13 -5.72 13.77
CA VAL A 68 -6.33 -4.58 13.30
C VAL A 68 -6.10 -4.66 11.80
N ARG A 69 -5.79 -5.86 11.25
CA ARG A 69 -5.67 -6.09 9.80
C ARG A 69 -6.92 -5.64 9.04
N SER A 70 -8.10 -5.90 9.58
CA SER A 70 -9.36 -5.51 8.94
C SER A 70 -9.61 -3.99 8.95
N PHE A 71 -9.03 -3.27 9.91
CA PHE A 71 -9.23 -1.83 10.10
C PHE A 71 -8.29 -0.96 9.29
N VAL A 72 -7.11 -1.48 8.89
CA VAL A 72 -6.07 -0.75 8.14
C VAL A 72 -6.53 -0.38 6.71
N GLY A 73 -5.97 0.72 6.17
CA GLY A 73 -6.13 1.16 4.78
C GLY A 73 -6.68 2.59 4.65
N ASN A 74 -7.45 3.07 5.63
CA ASN A 74 -8.15 4.36 5.56
C ASN A 74 -7.50 5.48 6.41
N GLY A 75 -6.22 5.32 6.81
CA GLY A 75 -5.47 6.25 7.65
C GLY A 75 -5.70 6.04 9.15
N ALA A 76 -4.84 6.68 9.97
CA ALA A 76 -4.74 6.42 11.40
C ALA A 76 -6.04 6.72 12.16
N ARG A 77 -6.72 7.83 11.84
CA ARG A 77 -7.95 8.23 12.53
C ARG A 77 -9.03 7.15 12.47
N LEU A 78 -9.36 6.66 11.26
CA LEU A 78 -10.40 5.67 11.06
C LEU A 78 -9.99 4.28 11.61
N LEU A 79 -8.72 3.94 11.56
CA LEU A 79 -8.16 2.77 12.23
C LEU A 79 -8.48 2.80 13.74
N LEU A 80 -8.21 3.92 14.41
CA LEU A 80 -8.43 4.08 15.85
C LEU A 80 -9.92 4.13 16.19
N GLU A 81 -10.76 4.77 15.38
CA GLU A 81 -12.21 4.75 15.53
C GLU A 81 -12.78 3.32 15.49
N ARG A 82 -12.33 2.51 14.53
CA ARG A 82 -12.72 1.09 14.42
C ARG A 82 -12.18 0.27 15.60
N ALA A 83 -10.94 0.50 15.99
CA ALA A 83 -10.32 -0.21 17.10
C ALA A 83 -10.99 0.10 18.45
N ALA A 84 -11.45 1.32 18.67
CA ALA A 84 -12.11 1.75 19.89
C ALA A 84 -13.62 1.43 19.92
N ALA A 85 -14.23 0.92 18.84
CA ALA A 85 -15.67 0.60 18.80
C ALA A 85 -16.07 -0.44 19.89
N PRO A 86 -17.32 -0.46 20.44
CA PRO A 86 -18.53 -0.01 19.75
C PRO A 86 -18.91 1.45 19.95
N VAL A 87 -18.56 2.12 21.03
CA VAL A 87 -18.92 3.54 21.17
C VAL A 87 -17.89 4.27 22.03
N VAL A 88 -17.12 5.14 21.39
CA VAL A 88 -16.22 6.04 22.11
C VAL A 88 -16.51 7.47 21.69
N ALA A 89 -16.59 8.38 22.64
CA ALA A 89 -16.79 9.79 22.35
C ALA A 89 -15.63 10.34 21.48
N LYS A 90 -15.94 11.32 20.61
CA LYS A 90 -14.92 11.95 19.74
C LYS A 90 -13.68 12.42 20.54
N LYS A 91 -13.89 12.97 21.73
CA LYS A 91 -12.80 13.41 22.64
C LYS A 91 -11.87 12.25 23.03
N THR A 92 -12.43 11.05 23.22
CA THR A 92 -11.62 9.86 23.53
C THR A 92 -10.79 9.42 22.33
N ILE A 93 -11.34 9.50 21.10
CA ILE A 93 -10.58 9.21 19.88
C ILE A 93 -9.42 10.20 19.71
N ASP A 94 -9.65 11.50 19.99
CA ASP A 94 -8.59 12.51 19.94
C ASP A 94 -7.46 12.18 20.93
N GLN A 95 -7.81 11.68 22.13
CA GLN A 95 -6.82 11.26 23.12
C GLN A 95 -6.06 10.00 22.67
N ILE A 96 -6.78 8.99 22.17
CA ILE A 96 -6.17 7.76 21.65
C ILE A 96 -5.20 8.09 20.51
N GLU A 97 -5.55 9.04 19.64
CA GLU A 97 -4.67 9.47 18.54
C GLU A 97 -3.42 10.20 19.06
N GLN A 98 -3.53 10.98 20.14
CA GLN A 98 -2.39 11.63 20.81
C GLN A 98 -1.43 10.62 21.43
N ASP A 99 -1.93 9.51 21.95
CA ASP A 99 -1.10 8.44 22.51
C ASP A 99 -0.51 7.54 21.40
N PHE A 100 -1.27 7.28 20.34
CA PHE A 100 -0.87 6.46 19.21
C PHE A 100 0.32 7.05 18.42
N LYS A 101 0.22 8.33 18.03
CA LYS A 101 1.19 8.95 17.12
C LYS A 101 2.63 8.89 17.61
N PRO A 102 2.95 9.36 18.84
CA PRO A 102 4.33 9.33 19.32
C PRO A 102 4.88 7.90 19.47
N TYR A 103 4.04 6.97 19.92
CA TYR A 103 4.42 5.57 20.04
C TYR A 103 4.72 4.96 18.66
N TYR A 104 3.82 5.16 17.70
CA TYR A 104 4.00 4.65 16.36
C TYR A 104 5.24 5.25 15.67
N ASP A 105 5.46 6.55 15.79
CA ASP A 105 6.65 7.21 15.23
C ASP A 105 7.96 6.66 15.79
N ALA A 106 7.97 6.26 17.07
CA ALA A 106 9.15 5.66 17.71
C ALA A 106 9.35 4.18 17.30
N HIS A 107 8.27 3.42 17.09
CA HIS A 107 8.27 1.95 17.01
C HIS A 107 7.83 1.39 15.64
N CYS A 108 7.63 2.21 14.60
CA CYS A 108 7.12 1.76 13.31
C CYS A 108 8.10 0.90 12.47
N GLN A 109 9.28 0.60 13.01
CA GLN A 109 10.34 -0.18 12.36
C GLN A 109 10.78 -1.40 13.16
N ASP A 110 10.13 -1.69 14.30
CA ASP A 110 10.59 -2.75 15.23
C ASP A 110 10.37 -4.15 14.63
N GLU A 111 9.21 -4.36 13.99
CA GLU A 111 8.80 -5.63 13.40
C GLU A 111 8.34 -5.48 11.93
N THR A 112 8.52 -4.30 11.33
CA THR A 112 8.23 -4.03 9.93
C THR A 112 9.33 -4.59 9.03
N TYR A 113 8.97 -5.16 7.89
CA TYR A 113 9.92 -5.66 6.90
C TYR A 113 9.33 -5.66 5.48
N PRO A 114 10.18 -5.61 4.42
CA PRO A 114 9.74 -5.75 3.05
C PRO A 114 9.15 -7.13 2.78
N TYR A 115 8.05 -7.20 2.00
CA TYR A 115 7.58 -8.49 1.53
C TYR A 115 8.63 -9.18 0.64
N ALA A 116 8.67 -10.51 0.72
CA ALA A 116 9.61 -11.33 -0.05
C ALA A 116 9.45 -11.06 -1.57
N GLY A 117 10.56 -10.77 -2.25
CA GLY A 117 10.61 -10.47 -3.67
C GLY A 117 10.39 -8.99 -4.02
N ILE A 118 10.03 -8.12 -3.07
CA ILE A 118 9.88 -6.67 -3.31
C ILE A 118 11.23 -6.01 -3.60
N PRO A 119 12.31 -6.22 -2.82
CA PRO A 119 13.62 -5.63 -3.15
C PRO A 119 14.10 -5.99 -4.56
N GLU A 120 13.96 -7.25 -4.94
CA GLU A 120 14.36 -7.76 -6.26
C GLU A 120 13.51 -7.16 -7.38
N LEU A 121 12.19 -7.01 -7.16
CA LEU A 121 11.30 -6.35 -8.10
C LEU A 121 11.73 -4.89 -8.32
N LEU A 122 11.91 -4.13 -7.25
CA LEU A 122 12.28 -2.71 -7.31
C LEU A 122 13.62 -2.52 -8.05
N GLN A 123 14.60 -3.37 -7.80
CA GLN A 123 15.88 -3.37 -8.52
C GLN A 123 15.68 -3.61 -10.02
N GLN A 124 14.85 -4.60 -10.40
CA GLN A 124 14.57 -4.88 -11.81
C GLN A 124 13.80 -3.74 -12.50
N LEU A 125 12.86 -3.10 -11.82
CA LEU A 125 12.13 -1.96 -12.37
C LEU A 125 13.06 -0.77 -12.61
N ARG A 126 13.96 -0.48 -11.68
CA ARG A 126 14.97 0.59 -11.82
C ARG A 126 15.95 0.29 -12.98
N SER A 127 16.41 -0.95 -13.09
CA SER A 127 17.33 -1.34 -14.19
C SER A 127 16.71 -1.21 -15.58
N ARG A 128 15.36 -1.24 -15.67
CA ARG A 128 14.59 -0.98 -16.89
C ARG A 128 14.34 0.52 -17.15
N GLY A 129 14.84 1.39 -16.29
CA GLY A 129 14.67 2.84 -16.38
C GLY A 129 13.29 3.35 -15.99
N LEU A 130 12.50 2.55 -15.24
CA LEU A 130 11.18 2.95 -14.75
C LEU A 130 11.31 3.87 -13.54
N ARG A 131 10.44 4.88 -13.45
CA ARG A 131 10.35 5.78 -12.32
C ARG A 131 9.41 5.18 -11.28
N LEU A 132 9.82 5.20 -10.01
CA LEU A 132 9.07 4.58 -8.93
C LEU A 132 8.56 5.66 -7.97
N GLY A 133 7.32 5.49 -7.51
CA GLY A 133 6.69 6.34 -6.51
C GLY A 133 5.99 5.54 -5.42
N VAL A 134 5.79 6.17 -4.27
CA VAL A 134 4.99 5.65 -3.14
C VAL A 134 3.86 6.63 -2.84
N VAL A 135 2.64 6.10 -2.66
CA VAL A 135 1.46 6.86 -2.23
C VAL A 135 0.74 6.09 -1.13
N SER A 136 0.66 6.64 0.08
CA SER A 136 0.07 5.96 1.23
C SER A 136 -0.87 6.87 2.03
N ASN A 137 -1.88 6.29 2.68
CA ASN A 137 -2.72 6.95 3.68
C ASN A 137 -2.08 7.01 5.08
N LYS A 138 -0.85 6.53 5.21
CA LYS A 138 -0.03 6.70 6.39
C LYS A 138 0.49 8.13 6.50
N PRO A 139 0.70 8.71 7.71
CA PRO A 139 1.32 10.02 7.88
C PRO A 139 2.62 10.16 7.09
N ASP A 140 2.81 11.29 6.39
CA ASP A 140 3.92 11.50 5.46
C ASP A 140 5.29 11.29 6.13
N SER A 141 5.48 11.78 7.35
CA SER A 141 6.72 11.57 8.13
C SER A 141 7.08 10.10 8.31
N ALA A 142 6.08 9.25 8.59
CA ALA A 142 6.29 7.82 8.75
C ALA A 142 6.57 7.12 7.42
N VAL A 143 5.91 7.57 6.32
CA VAL A 143 6.21 7.05 4.96
C VAL A 143 7.65 7.34 4.57
N GLN A 144 8.10 8.60 4.74
CA GLN A 144 9.47 9.01 4.44
C GLN A 144 10.49 8.18 5.24
N LYS A 145 10.29 8.05 6.54
CA LYS A 145 11.15 7.28 7.44
C LYS A 145 11.28 5.81 7.03
N LEU A 146 10.16 5.15 6.73
CA LEU A 146 10.13 3.75 6.34
C LEU A 146 10.75 3.52 4.96
N VAL A 147 10.46 4.40 4.00
CA VAL A 147 11.03 4.28 2.65
C VAL A 147 12.55 4.50 2.69
N GLU A 148 13.04 5.49 3.43
CA GLU A 148 14.47 5.72 3.59
C GLU A 148 15.19 4.54 4.24
N GLN A 149 14.58 3.93 5.26
CA GLN A 149 15.13 2.78 5.96
C GLN A 149 15.25 1.53 5.10
N TYR A 150 14.17 1.19 4.35
CA TYR A 150 14.09 -0.10 3.64
C TYR A 150 14.44 -0.02 2.16
N PHE A 151 14.32 1.15 1.55
CA PHE A 151 14.47 1.36 0.11
C PHE A 151 15.21 2.67 -0.20
N PRO A 152 16.39 2.93 0.37
CA PRO A 152 17.12 4.19 0.17
C PRO A 152 17.33 4.46 -1.32
N GLU A 153 17.17 5.72 -1.73
CA GLU A 153 17.39 6.20 -3.11
C GLU A 153 16.60 5.45 -4.20
N THR A 154 15.51 4.76 -3.83
CA THR A 154 14.76 3.91 -4.78
C THR A 154 13.61 4.67 -5.45
N PHE A 155 12.95 5.57 -4.74
CA PHE A 155 11.74 6.23 -5.20
C PHE A 155 11.98 7.70 -5.54
N PHE A 156 11.41 8.15 -6.67
CA PHE A 156 11.45 9.55 -7.13
C PHE A 156 10.35 10.41 -6.50
N SER A 157 9.28 9.80 -6.04
CA SER A 157 8.15 10.45 -5.37
C SER A 157 7.72 9.62 -4.19
N ILE A 158 7.68 10.23 -3.01
CA ILE A 158 7.21 9.61 -1.77
C ILE A 158 6.15 10.54 -1.20
N THR A 159 4.93 10.05 -1.05
CA THR A 159 3.77 10.87 -0.70
C THR A 159 2.91 10.13 0.32
N GLY A 160 2.77 10.73 1.51
CA GLY A 160 1.90 10.27 2.59
C GLY A 160 0.73 11.22 2.86
N GLU A 161 -0.12 10.84 3.82
CA GLU A 161 -1.21 11.70 4.33
C GLU A 161 -0.63 12.94 5.00
N ARG A 162 -1.13 14.12 4.62
CA ARG A 162 -0.78 15.42 5.21
C ARG A 162 -1.90 16.43 5.08
N GLU A 163 -1.83 17.47 5.89
CA GLU A 163 -2.81 18.56 5.87
C GLU A 163 -2.91 19.21 4.47
N GLY A 164 -4.13 19.57 4.08
CA GLY A 164 -4.42 20.22 2.79
C GLY A 164 -4.47 19.29 1.58
N LYS A 165 -4.28 17.98 1.75
CA LYS A 165 -4.43 16.97 0.70
C LYS A 165 -5.45 15.92 1.08
N ALA A 166 -6.37 15.61 0.16
CA ALA A 166 -7.29 14.52 0.36
C ALA A 166 -6.57 13.17 0.19
N LYS A 167 -6.77 12.28 1.18
CA LYS A 167 -6.18 10.93 1.16
C LYS A 167 -6.96 9.98 0.26
N LYS A 168 -6.37 8.85 -0.11
CA LYS A 168 -7.04 7.77 -0.83
C LYS A 168 -8.37 7.38 -0.11
N PRO A 169 -9.48 7.17 -0.79
CA PRO A 169 -9.60 6.95 -2.24
C PRO A 169 -9.69 8.22 -3.10
N ALA A 170 -9.54 9.43 -2.57
CA ALA A 170 -9.39 10.62 -3.39
C ALA A 170 -8.11 10.52 -4.26
N PRO A 171 -8.12 11.07 -5.49
CA PRO A 171 -7.00 10.91 -6.42
C PRO A 171 -5.83 11.88 -6.19
N ASP A 172 -5.95 12.80 -5.25
CA ASP A 172 -5.05 13.94 -5.04
C ASP A 172 -3.59 13.53 -4.88
N LEU A 173 -3.32 12.52 -4.03
CA LEU A 173 -1.96 12.01 -3.80
C LEU A 173 -1.40 11.30 -5.05
N LEU A 174 -2.25 10.61 -5.82
CA LEU A 174 -1.85 9.97 -7.08
C LEU A 174 -1.53 11.00 -8.16
N TYR A 175 -2.32 12.07 -8.29
CA TYR A 175 -2.00 13.16 -9.22
C TYR A 175 -0.70 13.86 -8.87
N GLU A 176 -0.41 14.04 -7.59
CA GLU A 176 0.86 14.60 -7.15
C GLU A 176 2.02 13.67 -7.50
N ALA A 177 1.88 12.36 -7.25
CA ALA A 177 2.90 11.39 -7.61
C ALA A 177 3.16 11.37 -9.13
N LEU A 178 2.12 11.42 -9.98
CA LEU A 178 2.27 11.51 -11.43
C LEU A 178 3.06 12.76 -11.85
N ALA A 179 2.72 13.91 -11.26
CA ALA A 179 3.41 15.18 -11.55
C ALA A 179 4.90 15.11 -11.16
N ASN A 180 5.22 14.59 -9.97
CA ASN A 180 6.59 14.41 -9.49
C ASN A 180 7.38 13.42 -10.38
N LEU A 181 6.73 12.34 -10.79
CA LEU A 181 7.30 11.34 -11.70
C LEU A 181 7.38 11.84 -13.15
N ARG A 182 6.72 12.96 -13.49
CA ARG A 182 6.64 13.55 -14.85
C ARG A 182 6.16 12.53 -15.89
N VAL A 183 5.04 11.88 -15.59
CA VAL A 183 4.38 10.91 -16.49
C VAL A 183 2.88 11.17 -16.55
N GLU A 184 2.27 10.81 -17.68
CA GLU A 184 0.82 10.80 -17.83
C GLU A 184 0.22 9.57 -17.14
N LYS A 185 -1.06 9.65 -16.76
CA LYS A 185 -1.76 8.57 -16.07
C LYS A 185 -1.80 7.25 -16.86
N GLU A 186 -1.83 7.33 -18.20
CA GLU A 186 -1.80 6.17 -19.09
C GLU A 186 -0.41 5.52 -19.18
N GLU A 187 0.63 6.19 -18.69
CA GLU A 187 2.02 5.72 -18.65
C GLU A 187 2.41 5.17 -17.28
N ALA A 188 1.45 5.13 -16.34
CA ALA A 188 1.67 4.67 -14.98
C ALA A 188 0.81 3.45 -14.62
N LEU A 189 1.34 2.60 -13.74
CA LEU A 189 0.58 1.56 -13.04
C LEU A 189 0.54 1.89 -11.55
N TYR A 190 -0.61 1.72 -10.92
CA TYR A 190 -0.76 1.78 -9.47
C TYR A 190 -0.84 0.37 -8.88
N ILE A 191 -0.11 0.11 -7.82
CA ILE A 191 -0.01 -1.19 -7.15
C ILE A 191 -0.45 -1.05 -5.70
N GLY A 192 -1.45 -1.83 -5.27
CA GLY A 192 -1.98 -1.78 -3.91
C GLY A 192 -2.67 -3.07 -3.50
N ASP A 193 -2.96 -3.23 -2.21
CA ASP A 193 -3.51 -4.46 -1.63
C ASP A 193 -4.95 -4.32 -1.11
N SER A 194 -5.60 -3.16 -1.29
CA SER A 194 -6.90 -2.86 -0.67
C SER A 194 -7.94 -2.29 -1.64
N GLU A 195 -9.19 -2.28 -1.18
CA GLU A 195 -10.31 -1.62 -1.86
C GLU A 195 -10.09 -0.10 -2.02
N VAL A 196 -9.35 0.49 -1.07
CA VAL A 196 -9.01 1.91 -1.11
C VAL A 196 -8.10 2.22 -2.29
N ASP A 197 -7.18 1.33 -2.60
CA ASP A 197 -6.25 1.45 -3.74
C ASP A 197 -6.97 1.29 -5.06
N ILE A 198 -7.84 0.27 -5.15
CA ILE A 198 -8.67 0.05 -6.34
C ILE A 198 -9.49 1.30 -6.64
N GLN A 199 -10.17 1.85 -5.63
CA GLN A 199 -11.00 3.04 -5.81
C GLN A 199 -10.19 4.30 -6.12
N ALA A 200 -9.01 4.47 -5.48
CA ALA A 200 -8.11 5.59 -5.77
C ALA A 200 -7.63 5.56 -7.22
N ALA A 201 -7.23 4.39 -7.71
CA ALA A 201 -6.82 4.21 -9.10
C ALA A 201 -7.96 4.51 -10.08
N VAL A 202 -9.19 4.06 -9.80
CA VAL A 202 -10.39 4.38 -10.60
C VAL A 202 -10.62 5.88 -10.62
N ASN A 203 -10.58 6.55 -9.47
CA ASN A 203 -10.81 7.99 -9.36
C ASN A 203 -9.72 8.81 -10.07
N ALA A 204 -8.47 8.32 -10.07
CA ALA A 204 -7.36 8.94 -10.80
C ALA A 204 -7.33 8.60 -12.29
N GLY A 205 -8.04 7.56 -12.72
CA GLY A 205 -8.00 7.04 -14.09
C GLY A 205 -6.68 6.35 -14.42
N ILE A 206 -6.02 5.72 -13.43
CA ILE A 206 -4.76 4.97 -13.57
C ILE A 206 -5.09 3.47 -13.57
N ALA A 207 -4.38 2.69 -14.38
CA ALA A 207 -4.49 1.23 -14.34
C ALA A 207 -3.94 0.68 -13.01
N CYS A 208 -4.69 -0.26 -12.39
CA CYS A 208 -4.36 -0.83 -11.09
C CYS A 208 -4.05 -2.31 -11.17
N ILE A 209 -3.01 -2.73 -10.46
CA ILE A 209 -2.70 -4.12 -10.15
C ILE A 209 -2.88 -4.30 -8.64
N SER A 210 -3.80 -5.18 -8.26
CA SER A 210 -3.98 -5.56 -6.86
C SER A 210 -3.02 -6.69 -6.49
N VAL A 211 -2.53 -6.69 -5.26
CA VAL A 211 -1.61 -7.72 -4.75
C VAL A 211 -2.29 -8.58 -3.70
N ALA A 212 -2.09 -9.90 -3.75
CA ALA A 212 -2.76 -10.86 -2.87
C ALA A 212 -1.91 -11.32 -1.68
N TRP A 213 -0.70 -10.77 -1.51
CA TRP A 213 0.16 -11.04 -0.33
C TRP A 213 -0.06 -10.05 0.82
N GLY A 214 -0.89 -9.00 0.60
CA GLY A 214 -1.12 -7.92 1.55
C GLY A 214 -2.19 -8.24 2.61
N PHE A 215 -2.87 -7.20 3.07
CA PHE A 215 -3.81 -7.31 4.19
C PHE A 215 -5.19 -7.83 3.79
N LYS A 216 -5.61 -7.68 2.52
CA LYS A 216 -6.92 -8.13 2.05
C LYS A 216 -6.83 -9.43 1.27
N GLU A 217 -7.84 -10.29 1.47
CA GLU A 217 -7.94 -11.57 0.80
C GLU A 217 -8.25 -11.39 -0.71
N LYS A 218 -7.74 -12.30 -1.53
CA LYS A 218 -7.95 -12.26 -2.99
C LYS A 218 -9.42 -12.23 -3.39
N SER A 219 -10.28 -13.01 -2.72
CA SER A 219 -11.73 -13.01 -2.95
C SER A 219 -12.35 -11.65 -2.69
N PHE A 220 -11.98 -11.00 -1.60
CA PHE A 220 -12.43 -9.65 -1.27
C PHE A 220 -12.00 -8.64 -2.35
N LEU A 221 -10.75 -8.68 -2.80
CA LEU A 221 -10.28 -7.79 -3.87
C LEU A 221 -11.06 -7.99 -5.17
N GLN A 222 -11.42 -9.25 -5.51
CA GLN A 222 -12.28 -9.55 -6.66
C GLN A 222 -13.67 -8.93 -6.52
N GLU A 223 -14.28 -9.07 -5.35
CA GLU A 223 -15.60 -8.47 -5.04
C GLU A 223 -15.55 -6.93 -5.10
N GLN A 224 -14.42 -6.31 -4.76
CA GLN A 224 -14.20 -4.87 -4.87
C GLN A 224 -13.84 -4.40 -6.31
N GLY A 225 -13.84 -5.30 -7.28
CA GLY A 225 -13.66 -4.97 -8.69
C GLY A 225 -12.20 -4.93 -9.17
N ALA A 226 -11.29 -5.58 -8.45
CA ALA A 226 -9.91 -5.75 -8.93
C ALA A 226 -9.90 -6.50 -10.28
N ARG A 227 -9.36 -5.86 -11.32
CA ARG A 227 -9.29 -6.43 -12.67
C ARG A 227 -8.07 -7.32 -12.87
N VAL A 228 -6.99 -6.99 -12.20
CA VAL A 228 -5.73 -7.73 -12.21
C VAL A 228 -5.31 -7.97 -10.78
N ILE A 229 -5.07 -9.23 -10.42
CA ILE A 229 -4.57 -9.61 -9.10
C ILE A 229 -3.35 -10.52 -9.31
N VAL A 230 -2.24 -10.16 -8.69
CA VAL A 230 -0.98 -10.92 -8.70
C VAL A 230 -0.72 -11.53 -7.31
N SER A 231 -0.10 -12.69 -7.28
CA SER A 231 0.20 -13.43 -6.03
C SER A 231 1.67 -13.36 -5.63
N ALA A 232 2.54 -12.90 -6.51
CA ALA A 232 3.96 -12.69 -6.22
C ALA A 232 4.46 -11.40 -6.90
N PRO A 233 5.43 -10.68 -6.30
CA PRO A 233 5.96 -9.44 -6.85
C PRO A 233 6.47 -9.56 -8.28
N ALA A 234 7.16 -10.65 -8.61
CA ALA A 234 7.71 -10.89 -9.96
C ALA A 234 6.64 -10.93 -11.07
N GLU A 235 5.38 -11.26 -10.75
CA GLU A 235 4.28 -11.30 -11.73
C GLU A 235 3.95 -9.91 -12.28
N ILE A 236 4.26 -8.83 -11.55
CA ILE A 236 4.07 -7.43 -11.99
C ILE A 236 4.84 -7.17 -13.29
N LEU A 237 6.01 -7.80 -13.47
CA LEU A 237 6.86 -7.61 -14.66
C LEU A 237 6.19 -8.04 -15.97
N ALA A 238 5.16 -8.86 -15.93
CA ALA A 238 4.41 -9.29 -17.10
C ALA A 238 3.49 -8.20 -17.67
N TYR A 239 3.29 -7.11 -16.94
CA TYR A 239 2.41 -5.99 -17.30
C TYR A 239 3.16 -4.75 -17.81
N LEU A 240 4.46 -4.86 -18.06
CA LEU A 240 5.35 -3.77 -18.50
C LEU A 240 5.68 -3.83 -19.99
#